data_5510bcd3ec60f5359eac0e572451331b
#
_entry.id   5510bcd3ec60f5359eac0e572451331b
#
_cell.length_a   1.000
_cell.length_b   1.000
_cell.length_c   1.000
_cell.angle_alpha   90.00
_cell.angle_beta   90.00
_cell.angle_gamma   90.00
#
_symmetry.space_group_name_H-M   'P 1'
#
loop_
_entity.id
_entity.type
_entity.pdbx_description
1 polymer ?
#
loop_
_entity_poly.entity_id
_entity_poly.type
_entity_poly.pdbx_seq_one_letter_code
_entity_poly.pdbx_strand_id
1 'polypeptide(L)'
;MVSFIGAALATATAIGTALGFAGAVATIVGAVLVIGTVALATKALKRSKQQKQKKGITGVLLTSAGTSESIPVVYGQRRIAGHRTFIGNNGSGNNDYLHLVETLSEGPIEGIQKIFYNDELVATSSDNGQTFDYSVGSTDYSSLVGTKFFDGSQTSAISASTQLISGQDDSRPQNSTFRTTASADDNRKGLGVAYCYHVLKWDDDKFAGGLPTITYEIKGKKVPQIGSDTTTTLTYSTNPARIIHDFLIHPTYGKNIPVNLLDTDAGKTFKTAETYCAENVDTAHDDTTQTTRYEWHAF
;
A
#
# COMPACT_ATOMS: atom_id res chain seq x y z
N MET A 1 8.53 -15.08 -39.96
CA MET A 1 9.19 -13.76 -40.08
C MET A 1 9.19 -13.22 -41.50
N VAL A 2 9.47 -14.02 -42.55
CA VAL A 2 9.49 -13.60 -43.96
C VAL A 2 8.12 -13.08 -44.45
N SER A 3 7.00 -13.69 -44.04
CA SER A 3 5.65 -13.29 -44.45
C SER A 3 5.23 -11.91 -43.92
N PHE A 4 5.69 -11.53 -42.71
CA PHE A 4 5.37 -10.23 -42.11
C PHE A 4 6.09 -9.06 -42.80
N ILE A 5 7.33 -9.27 -43.24
CA ILE A 5 8.11 -8.26 -43.94
C ILE A 5 7.52 -8.00 -45.32
N GLY A 6 7.08 -9.06 -46.02
CA GLY A 6 6.44 -8.94 -47.33
C GLY A 6 5.13 -8.13 -47.28
N ALA A 7 4.28 -8.37 -46.29
CA ALA A 7 3.03 -7.62 -46.09
C ALA A 7 3.28 -6.14 -45.77
N ALA A 8 4.25 -5.85 -44.91
CA ALA A 8 4.59 -4.47 -44.54
C ALA A 8 5.15 -3.68 -45.72
N LEU A 9 5.96 -4.34 -46.58
CA LEU A 9 6.52 -3.73 -47.81
C LEU A 9 5.44 -3.44 -48.84
N ALA A 10 4.50 -4.34 -49.04
CA ALA A 10 3.36 -4.16 -49.95
C ALA A 10 2.46 -2.99 -49.51
N THR A 11 2.19 -2.86 -48.20
CA THR A 11 1.42 -1.76 -47.66
C THR A 11 2.14 -0.41 -47.81
N ALA A 12 3.45 -0.37 -47.59
CA ALA A 12 4.26 0.83 -47.78
C ALA A 12 4.26 1.30 -49.25
N THR A 13 4.37 0.37 -50.20
CA THR A 13 4.31 0.69 -51.62
C THR A 13 2.94 1.22 -52.05
N ALA A 14 1.86 0.61 -51.55
CA ALA A 14 0.49 1.06 -51.83
C ALA A 14 0.23 2.48 -51.34
N ILE A 15 0.71 2.83 -50.14
CA ILE A 15 0.59 4.20 -49.60
C ILE A 15 1.41 5.21 -50.42
N GLY A 16 2.65 4.82 -50.80
CA GLY A 16 3.50 5.69 -51.60
C GLY A 16 2.94 5.97 -52.99
N THR A 17 2.36 4.96 -53.66
CA THR A 17 1.71 5.12 -54.99
C THR A 17 0.41 5.94 -54.89
N ALA A 18 -0.38 5.80 -53.83
CA ALA A 18 -1.57 6.62 -53.60
C ALA A 18 -1.24 8.11 -53.39
N LEU A 19 0.01 8.43 -53.01
CA LEU A 19 0.51 9.81 -52.90
C LEU A 19 1.20 10.31 -54.17
N GLY A 20 1.11 9.56 -55.30
CA GLY A 20 1.61 9.99 -56.60
C GLY A 20 3.08 9.67 -56.87
N PHE A 21 3.74 8.88 -56.03
CA PHE A 21 5.12 8.44 -56.24
C PHE A 21 5.16 7.11 -56.98
N ALA A 22 6.22 6.84 -57.72
CA ALA A 22 6.40 5.61 -58.48
C ALA A 22 7.68 4.85 -58.11
N GLY A 23 7.66 3.53 -58.26
CA GLY A 23 8.82 2.65 -58.09
C GLY A 23 9.43 2.66 -56.70
N ALA A 24 10.74 2.66 -56.60
CA ALA A 24 11.45 2.63 -55.32
C ALA A 24 11.15 3.85 -54.41
N VAL A 25 10.83 4.99 -54.98
CA VAL A 25 10.48 6.20 -54.25
C VAL A 25 9.13 6.02 -53.52
N ALA A 26 8.14 5.38 -54.16
CA ALA A 26 6.86 5.06 -53.54
C ALA A 26 7.03 4.18 -52.31
N THR A 27 7.91 3.19 -52.37
CA THR A 27 8.21 2.29 -51.25
C THR A 27 8.90 3.02 -50.09
N ILE A 28 9.84 3.89 -50.38
CA ILE A 28 10.57 4.67 -49.34
C ILE A 28 9.64 5.66 -48.65
N VAL A 29 8.86 6.44 -49.40
CA VAL A 29 7.91 7.41 -48.84
C VAL A 29 6.84 6.71 -48.04
N GLY A 30 6.27 5.61 -48.51
CA GLY A 30 5.30 4.83 -47.79
C GLY A 30 5.86 4.21 -46.49
N ALA A 31 7.10 3.72 -46.54
CA ALA A 31 7.77 3.18 -45.34
C ALA A 31 8.01 4.25 -44.27
N VAL A 32 8.42 5.45 -44.65
CA VAL A 32 8.62 6.58 -43.71
C VAL A 32 7.29 6.96 -43.05
N LEU A 33 6.19 6.99 -43.82
CA LEU A 33 4.85 7.29 -43.26
C LEU A 33 4.37 6.18 -42.32
N VAL A 34 4.55 4.91 -42.62
CA VAL A 34 4.16 3.79 -41.76
C VAL A 34 4.98 3.80 -40.48
N ILE A 35 6.30 4.02 -40.55
CA ILE A 35 7.15 4.12 -39.35
C ILE A 35 6.77 5.34 -38.53
N GLY A 36 6.48 6.47 -39.16
CA GLY A 36 6.04 7.70 -38.48
C GLY A 36 4.72 7.50 -37.72
N THR A 37 3.73 6.85 -38.31
CA THR A 37 2.44 6.58 -37.64
C THR A 37 2.55 5.59 -36.52
N VAL A 38 3.36 4.54 -36.64
CA VAL A 38 3.63 3.58 -35.57
C VAL A 38 4.37 4.26 -34.41
N ALA A 39 5.35 5.12 -34.70
CA ALA A 39 6.08 5.86 -33.67
C ALA A 39 5.17 6.84 -32.91
N LEU A 40 4.24 7.51 -33.59
CA LEU A 40 3.25 8.39 -32.97
C LEU A 40 2.23 7.60 -32.14
N ALA A 41 1.77 6.45 -32.62
CA ALA A 41 0.85 5.59 -31.89
C ALA A 41 1.49 5.01 -30.60
N THR A 42 2.73 4.54 -30.69
CA THR A 42 3.45 4.05 -29.50
C THR A 42 3.75 5.16 -28.49
N LYS A 43 4.02 6.39 -28.96
CA LYS A 43 4.22 7.56 -28.11
C LYS A 43 2.91 8.01 -27.43
N ALA A 44 1.78 7.93 -28.14
CA ALA A 44 0.45 8.18 -27.62
C ALA A 44 0.04 7.14 -26.57
N LEU A 45 0.29 5.85 -26.84
CA LEU A 45 0.05 4.75 -25.89
C LEU A 45 0.92 4.84 -24.63
N LYS A 46 2.20 5.23 -24.77
CA LYS A 46 3.05 5.50 -23.61
C LYS A 46 2.54 6.70 -22.80
N ARG A 47 2.09 7.77 -23.45
CA ARG A 47 1.50 8.93 -22.75
C ARG A 47 0.17 8.57 -22.07
N SER A 48 -0.68 7.76 -22.67
CA SER A 48 -1.94 7.33 -22.07
C SER A 48 -1.73 6.42 -20.83
N LYS A 49 -0.71 5.55 -20.86
CA LYS A 49 -0.31 4.76 -19.68
C LYS A 49 0.25 5.66 -18.57
N GLN A 50 1.07 6.66 -18.91
CA GLN A 50 1.58 7.63 -17.90
C GLN A 50 0.48 8.56 -17.36
N GLN A 51 -0.53 8.92 -18.15
CA GLN A 51 -1.66 9.73 -17.66
C GLN A 51 -2.65 8.93 -16.80
N LYS A 52 -2.81 7.61 -17.04
CA LYS A 52 -3.62 6.77 -16.16
C LYS A 52 -2.98 6.58 -14.77
N GLN A 53 -1.65 6.64 -14.66
CA GLN A 53 -0.95 6.62 -13.37
C GLN A 53 -1.09 7.93 -12.58
N LYS A 54 -1.47 9.05 -13.21
CA LYS A 54 -1.59 10.36 -12.56
C LYS A 54 -2.99 10.73 -12.09
N LYS A 55 -4.02 9.93 -12.38
CA LYS A 55 -5.39 10.20 -11.95
C LYS A 55 -5.75 9.33 -10.74
N GLY A 56 -5.64 9.90 -9.56
CA GLY A 56 -6.30 9.35 -8.38
C GLY A 56 -5.45 9.14 -7.14
N ILE A 57 -4.24 9.73 -7.04
CA ILE A 57 -3.40 9.55 -5.87
C ILE A 57 -3.18 10.91 -5.20
N THR A 58 -4.10 11.27 -4.31
CA THR A 58 -3.89 12.34 -3.34
C THR A 58 -3.31 11.70 -2.08
N GLY A 59 -2.01 11.50 -2.03
CA GLY A 59 -1.30 10.90 -0.92
C GLY A 59 0.08 10.39 -1.34
N VAL A 60 1.01 10.32 -0.41
CA VAL A 60 2.36 9.79 -0.65
C VAL A 60 2.27 8.28 -0.87
N LEU A 61 2.29 7.84 -2.13
CA LEU A 61 2.29 6.42 -2.52
C LEU A 61 3.67 6.00 -3.05
N LEU A 62 4.73 6.61 -2.54
CA LEU A 62 6.09 6.18 -2.81
C LEU A 62 6.58 5.37 -1.61
N THR A 63 6.90 4.11 -1.83
CA THR A 63 7.67 3.35 -0.84
C THR A 63 9.00 4.06 -0.67
N SER A 64 9.21 4.66 0.49
CA SER A 64 10.47 5.28 0.84
C SER A 64 11.39 4.25 1.49
N ALA A 65 12.68 4.44 1.37
CA ALA A 65 13.69 3.64 2.06
C ALA A 65 14.72 4.59 2.66
N GLY A 66 14.81 4.64 3.97
CA GLY A 66 15.74 5.51 4.68
C GLY A 66 15.67 5.29 6.18
N THR A 67 16.72 5.67 6.90
CA THR A 67 16.82 5.47 8.35
C THR A 67 16.38 6.68 9.17
N SER A 68 16.06 7.81 8.53
CA SER A 68 15.78 9.10 9.19
C SER A 68 14.41 9.68 8.88
N GLU A 69 13.50 8.90 8.25
CA GLU A 69 12.14 9.38 8.02
C GLU A 69 11.28 9.18 9.27
N SER A 70 10.41 10.16 9.54
CA SER A 70 9.45 10.05 10.64
C SER A 70 8.35 9.04 10.31
N ILE A 71 7.97 8.23 11.30
CA ILE A 71 6.85 7.31 11.19
C ILE A 71 5.56 8.14 11.17
N PRO A 72 4.68 7.96 10.17
CA PRO A 72 3.43 8.71 10.13
C PRO A 72 2.44 8.23 11.19
N VAL A 73 1.52 9.08 11.58
CA VAL A 73 0.32 8.71 12.33
C VAL A 73 -0.85 8.77 11.38
N VAL A 74 -1.50 7.63 11.12
CA VAL A 74 -2.60 7.53 10.17
C VAL A 74 -3.92 7.35 10.91
N TYR A 75 -4.88 8.23 10.67
CA TYR A 75 -6.22 8.17 11.22
C TYR A 75 -7.26 7.77 10.17
N GLY A 76 -8.31 7.09 10.61
CA GLY A 76 -9.38 6.63 9.74
C GLY A 76 -8.92 5.54 8.75
N GLN A 77 -9.60 5.41 7.61
CA GLN A 77 -9.28 4.42 6.59
C GLN A 77 -8.58 5.09 5.41
N ARG A 78 -7.39 4.61 5.05
CA ARG A 78 -6.61 5.20 3.96
C ARG A 78 -5.70 4.21 3.27
N ARG A 79 -5.44 4.46 1.98
CA ARG A 79 -4.37 3.77 1.25
C ARG A 79 -3.06 4.55 1.42
N ILE A 80 -2.02 3.86 1.89
CA ILE A 80 -0.69 4.41 2.14
C ILE A 80 0.38 3.52 1.52
N ALA A 81 1.58 4.07 1.29
CA ALA A 81 2.78 3.28 1.04
C ALA A 81 3.48 2.99 2.37
N GLY A 82 4.11 1.83 2.47
CA GLY A 82 4.97 1.50 3.60
C GLY A 82 6.34 2.18 3.49
N HIS A 83 6.95 2.45 4.65
CA HIS A 83 8.35 2.82 4.73
C HIS A 83 9.19 1.56 4.88
N ARG A 84 10.07 1.26 3.90
CA ARG A 84 10.89 0.05 3.90
C ARG A 84 12.05 0.17 4.87
N THR A 85 11.97 -0.55 5.98
CA THR A 85 12.98 -0.53 7.05
C THR A 85 13.95 -1.69 6.99
N PHE A 86 13.60 -2.77 6.27
CA PHE A 86 14.47 -3.92 6.09
C PHE A 86 14.24 -4.57 4.72
N ILE A 87 15.34 -5.03 4.12
CA ILE A 87 15.36 -5.89 2.94
C ILE A 87 16.47 -6.93 3.10
N GLY A 88 16.16 -8.17 2.81
CA GLY A 88 17.11 -9.27 2.84
C GLY A 88 16.65 -10.41 1.95
N ASN A 89 17.54 -11.32 1.62
CA ASN A 89 17.23 -12.48 0.81
C ASN A 89 17.77 -13.76 1.44
N ASN A 90 17.15 -14.89 1.13
CA ASN A 90 17.64 -16.22 1.44
C ASN A 90 17.14 -17.25 0.41
N GLY A 91 17.56 -18.49 0.59
CA GLY A 91 17.24 -19.62 -0.28
C GLY A 91 18.46 -20.53 -0.45
N SER A 92 18.24 -21.82 -0.64
CA SER A 92 19.30 -22.85 -0.61
C SER A 92 20.21 -22.88 -1.83
N GLY A 93 20.03 -21.99 -2.80
CA GLY A 93 20.85 -21.94 -4.01
C GLY A 93 20.89 -20.58 -4.66
N ASN A 94 19.74 -20.03 -4.99
CA ASN A 94 19.58 -18.87 -5.87
C ASN A 94 19.06 -17.62 -5.15
N ASN A 95 18.94 -17.61 -3.81
CA ASN A 95 18.31 -16.52 -3.06
C ASN A 95 16.85 -16.26 -3.51
N ASP A 96 16.08 -17.33 -3.62
CA ASP A 96 14.73 -17.32 -4.21
C ASP A 96 13.70 -16.57 -3.36
N TYR A 97 14.02 -16.29 -2.11
CA TYR A 97 13.11 -15.60 -1.19
C TYR A 97 13.64 -14.22 -0.82
N LEU A 98 12.79 -13.23 -0.99
CA LEU A 98 13.03 -11.85 -0.57
C LEU A 98 12.20 -11.55 0.68
N HIS A 99 12.85 -11.03 1.70
CA HIS A 99 12.25 -10.64 2.96
C HIS A 99 12.23 -9.12 3.08
N LEU A 100 11.06 -8.56 3.33
CA LEU A 100 10.85 -7.12 3.46
C LEU A 100 10.18 -6.82 4.78
N VAL A 101 10.55 -5.70 5.40
CA VAL A 101 9.77 -5.09 6.47
C VAL A 101 9.41 -3.68 6.07
N GLU A 102 8.13 -3.39 6.11
CA GLU A 102 7.59 -2.08 5.80
C GLU A 102 6.81 -1.54 7.01
N THR A 103 7.28 -0.44 7.55
CA THR A 103 6.63 0.31 8.61
C THR A 103 5.48 1.12 8.03
N LEU A 104 4.32 1.08 8.66
CA LEU A 104 3.09 1.68 8.16
C LEU A 104 2.68 2.94 8.94
N SER A 105 2.63 2.83 10.26
CA SER A 105 2.11 3.90 11.12
C SER A 105 2.58 3.71 12.55
N GLU A 106 2.56 4.77 13.32
CA GLU A 106 2.57 4.62 14.77
C GLU A 106 1.29 3.90 15.22
N GLY A 107 1.46 2.87 16.06
CA GLY A 107 0.38 2.00 16.52
C GLY A 107 -0.12 2.33 17.92
N PRO A 108 -1.08 1.57 18.41
CA PRO A 108 -1.74 0.48 17.70
C PRO A 108 -2.73 0.98 16.65
N ILE A 109 -2.75 0.33 15.48
CA ILE A 109 -3.76 0.57 14.44
C ILE A 109 -4.83 -0.53 14.44
N GLU A 110 -5.95 -0.30 13.78
CA GLU A 110 -7.02 -1.31 13.70
C GLU A 110 -6.62 -2.47 12.81
N GLY A 111 -6.01 -2.19 11.63
CA GLY A 111 -5.52 -3.25 10.76
C GLY A 111 -5.41 -2.92 9.30
N ILE A 112 -5.15 -3.96 8.51
CA ILE A 112 -5.00 -3.91 7.06
C ILE A 112 -6.20 -4.58 6.40
N GLN A 113 -6.73 -3.93 5.37
CA GLN A 113 -7.86 -4.45 4.58
C GLN A 113 -7.39 -5.02 3.24
N LYS A 114 -6.43 -4.35 2.58
CA LYS A 114 -5.94 -4.74 1.26
C LYS A 114 -4.46 -4.43 1.10
N ILE A 115 -3.79 -5.25 0.28
CA ILE A 115 -2.40 -5.07 -0.13
C ILE A 115 -2.36 -5.00 -1.66
N PHE A 116 -1.61 -4.02 -2.18
CA PHE A 116 -1.45 -3.80 -3.62
C PHE A 116 0.03 -3.81 -3.99
N TYR A 117 0.36 -4.43 -5.12
CA TYR A 117 1.67 -4.38 -5.75
C TYR A 117 1.55 -3.64 -7.08
N ASN A 118 2.30 -2.55 -7.26
CA ASN A 118 2.24 -1.70 -8.45
C ASN A 118 0.79 -1.32 -8.85
N ASP A 119 -0.06 -1.02 -7.84
CA ASP A 119 -1.50 -0.74 -7.96
C ASP A 119 -2.40 -1.93 -8.30
N GLU A 120 -1.87 -3.14 -8.49
CA GLU A 120 -2.65 -4.36 -8.62
C GLU A 120 -3.00 -4.91 -7.22
N LEU A 121 -4.26 -5.32 -7.02
CA LEU A 121 -4.71 -5.94 -5.77
C LEU A 121 -4.09 -7.34 -5.65
N VAL A 122 -3.32 -7.55 -4.59
CA VAL A 122 -2.59 -8.81 -4.32
C VAL A 122 -3.26 -9.61 -3.20
N ALA A 123 -3.72 -8.94 -2.16
CA ALA A 123 -4.33 -9.62 -1.02
C ALA A 123 -5.44 -8.80 -0.38
N THR A 124 -6.41 -9.51 0.19
CA THR A 124 -7.44 -8.93 1.05
C THR A 124 -7.44 -9.60 2.43
N SER A 125 -7.93 -8.87 3.43
CA SER A 125 -8.14 -9.38 4.77
C SER A 125 -9.51 -8.97 5.28
N SER A 126 -10.26 -9.92 5.82
CA SER A 126 -11.54 -9.68 6.49
C SER A 126 -11.43 -9.57 8.01
N ASP A 127 -10.27 -9.89 8.56
CA ASP A 127 -9.98 -9.96 10.00
C ASP A 127 -8.91 -8.92 10.44
N ASN A 128 -8.88 -7.79 9.77
CA ASN A 128 -7.98 -6.66 10.04
C ASN A 128 -6.48 -7.01 9.93
N GLY A 129 -6.11 -7.95 9.05
CA GLY A 129 -4.73 -8.29 8.75
C GLY A 129 -4.17 -9.48 9.54
N GLN A 130 -5.00 -10.22 10.27
CA GLN A 130 -4.54 -11.44 10.93
C GLN A 130 -4.30 -12.56 9.90
N THR A 131 -5.18 -12.67 8.90
CA THR A 131 -5.02 -13.55 7.75
C THR A 131 -5.20 -12.79 6.44
N PHE A 132 -4.54 -13.28 5.38
CA PHE A 132 -4.60 -12.68 4.05
C PHE A 132 -5.02 -13.71 3.01
N ASP A 133 -5.97 -13.34 2.16
CA ASP A 133 -6.35 -14.09 0.98
C ASP A 133 -5.63 -13.50 -0.24
N TYR A 134 -4.78 -14.30 -0.87
CA TYR A 134 -3.97 -13.94 -2.05
C TYR A 134 -4.56 -14.44 -3.37
N SER A 135 -5.71 -15.11 -3.33
CA SER A 135 -6.42 -15.59 -4.53
C SER A 135 -7.34 -14.54 -5.15
N VAL A 136 -7.20 -13.28 -4.71
CA VAL A 136 -8.02 -12.15 -5.15
C VAL A 136 -7.39 -11.43 -6.35
N GLY A 137 -8.22 -10.82 -7.19
CA GLY A 137 -7.76 -10.06 -8.34
C GLY A 137 -7.55 -10.92 -9.59
N SER A 138 -6.72 -10.43 -10.52
CA SER A 138 -6.43 -11.09 -11.80
C SER A 138 -5.30 -12.12 -11.72
N THR A 139 -4.52 -12.08 -10.65
CA THR A 139 -3.31 -12.87 -10.45
C THR A 139 -3.35 -13.56 -9.09
N ASP A 140 -3.13 -14.87 -9.07
CA ASP A 140 -2.97 -15.63 -7.83
C ASP A 140 -1.54 -15.53 -7.32
N TYR A 141 -1.38 -15.01 -6.12
CA TYR A 141 -0.09 -14.86 -5.41
C TYR A 141 0.05 -15.82 -4.22
N SER A 142 -0.89 -16.73 -3.99
CA SER A 142 -0.96 -17.56 -2.76
C SER A 142 0.28 -18.42 -2.51
N SER A 143 1.01 -18.81 -3.57
CA SER A 143 2.26 -19.59 -3.46
C SER A 143 3.53 -18.73 -3.51
N LEU A 144 3.41 -17.44 -3.80
CA LEU A 144 4.54 -16.54 -4.06
C LEU A 144 4.71 -15.47 -2.98
N VAL A 145 3.64 -15.13 -2.26
CA VAL A 145 3.65 -14.05 -1.28
C VAL A 145 3.11 -14.53 0.06
N GLY A 146 3.78 -14.17 1.12
CA GLY A 146 3.30 -14.33 2.47
C GLY A 146 3.50 -13.05 3.27
N THR A 147 2.52 -12.67 4.08
CA THR A 147 2.57 -11.46 4.90
C THR A 147 2.21 -11.77 6.34
N LYS A 148 2.98 -11.21 7.27
CA LYS A 148 2.64 -11.14 8.69
C LYS A 148 2.51 -9.68 9.09
N PHE A 149 1.35 -9.32 9.59
CA PHE A 149 1.06 -7.98 10.07
C PHE A 149 1.22 -7.90 11.59
N PHE A 150 1.72 -6.76 12.05
CA PHE A 150 1.86 -6.36 13.46
C PHE A 150 1.22 -4.99 13.62
N ASP A 151 0.26 -4.88 14.51
CA ASP A 151 -0.59 -3.69 14.67
C ASP A 151 0.03 -2.57 15.51
N GLY A 152 1.17 -2.80 16.14
CA GLY A 152 1.83 -1.88 17.07
C GLY A 152 1.65 -2.25 18.54
N SER A 153 0.81 -3.24 18.86
CA SER A 153 0.63 -3.74 20.22
C SER A 153 1.55 -4.92 20.59
N GLN A 154 2.31 -5.40 19.64
CA GLN A 154 3.19 -6.57 19.82
C GLN A 154 4.24 -6.34 20.90
N THR A 155 4.52 -7.40 21.67
CA THR A 155 5.56 -7.42 22.70
C THR A 155 6.73 -8.32 22.34
N SER A 156 6.61 -9.10 21.27
CA SER A 156 7.60 -10.05 20.79
C SER A 156 8.04 -9.72 19.36
N ALA A 157 9.30 -10.02 19.06
CA ALA A 157 9.81 -9.92 17.69
C ALA A 157 9.29 -11.07 16.81
N ILE A 158 9.51 -10.95 15.49
CA ILE A 158 9.19 -12.02 14.54
C ILE A 158 10.02 -13.25 14.85
N SER A 159 9.36 -14.40 15.02
CA SER A 159 10.06 -15.66 15.25
C SER A 159 10.89 -16.08 14.03
N ALA A 160 12.08 -16.61 14.27
CA ALA A 160 12.92 -17.20 13.22
C ALA A 160 12.24 -18.38 12.50
N SER A 161 11.32 -19.07 13.15
CA SER A 161 10.57 -20.20 12.58
C SER A 161 9.28 -19.77 11.85
N THR A 162 9.01 -18.47 11.68
CA THR A 162 7.81 -18.01 10.99
C THR A 162 7.91 -18.32 9.50
N GLN A 163 7.18 -19.33 9.05
CA GLN A 163 7.00 -19.64 7.64
C GLN A 163 5.70 -19.02 7.15
N LEU A 164 5.76 -18.22 6.10
CA LEU A 164 4.61 -17.52 5.50
C LEU A 164 4.21 -18.11 4.16
N ILE A 165 5.12 -18.81 3.50
CA ILE A 165 4.90 -19.50 2.22
C ILE A 165 5.21 -20.97 2.41
N SER A 166 4.38 -21.85 1.86
CA SER A 166 4.62 -23.30 1.90
C SER A 166 5.95 -23.66 1.22
N GLY A 167 6.77 -24.43 1.91
CA GLY A 167 8.10 -24.83 1.42
C GLY A 167 9.15 -23.71 1.45
N GLN A 168 8.90 -22.61 2.16
CA GLN A 168 9.89 -21.56 2.39
C GLN A 168 11.16 -22.17 3.03
N ASP A 169 12.30 -21.95 2.38
CA ASP A 169 13.59 -22.38 2.89
C ASP A 169 14.20 -21.29 3.77
N ASP A 170 14.19 -21.52 5.07
CA ASP A 170 14.77 -20.64 6.07
C ASP A 170 16.17 -21.12 6.54
N SER A 171 16.76 -22.09 5.86
CA SER A 171 18.01 -22.74 6.29
C SER A 171 19.25 -21.82 6.29
N ARG A 172 19.16 -20.66 5.63
CA ARG A 172 20.25 -19.68 5.62
C ARG A 172 19.88 -18.41 6.39
N PRO A 173 20.65 -18.09 7.43
CA PRO A 173 20.34 -17.03 8.39
C PRO A 173 20.71 -15.63 7.91
N GLN A 174 20.77 -15.35 6.62
CA GLN A 174 21.05 -13.97 6.13
C GLN A 174 20.00 -12.98 6.62
N ASN A 175 18.84 -13.47 7.06
CA ASN A 175 17.77 -12.68 7.67
C ASN A 175 17.73 -12.77 9.19
N SER A 176 18.69 -13.44 9.81
CA SER A 176 18.83 -13.48 11.28
C SER A 176 18.92 -12.07 11.90
N THR A 177 19.24 -11.08 11.08
CA THR A 177 19.24 -9.68 11.51
C THR A 177 17.88 -9.14 11.89
N PHE A 178 16.81 -9.64 11.29
CA PHE A 178 15.44 -9.18 11.61
C PHE A 178 14.63 -10.24 12.37
N ARG A 179 14.92 -11.52 12.14
CA ARG A 179 14.25 -12.64 12.80
C ARG A 179 15.11 -13.12 13.98
N THR A 180 14.50 -13.26 15.14
CA THR A 180 15.23 -13.68 16.32
C THR A 180 15.53 -15.17 16.31
N THR A 181 16.78 -15.54 16.48
CA THR A 181 17.13 -16.82 17.03
C THR A 181 17.15 -16.67 18.56
N ALA A 182 16.00 -16.86 19.21
CA ALA A 182 15.84 -17.07 20.65
C ALA A 182 16.77 -16.32 21.64
N SER A 183 17.46 -15.25 21.22
CA SER A 183 18.29 -14.46 22.13
C SER A 183 17.43 -13.41 22.83
N ALA A 184 17.54 -13.35 24.15
CA ALA A 184 16.78 -12.47 25.02
C ALA A 184 17.02 -10.96 24.77
N ASP A 185 18.04 -10.62 23.97
CA ASP A 185 18.46 -9.23 23.71
C ASP A 185 17.91 -8.65 22.41
N ASP A 186 16.88 -9.27 21.80
CA ASP A 186 16.40 -8.80 20.54
C ASP A 186 15.44 -7.61 20.70
N ASN A 187 15.96 -6.41 20.51
CA ASN A 187 15.21 -5.16 20.57
C ASN A 187 14.40 -4.85 19.29
N ARG A 188 14.38 -5.75 18.29
CA ARG A 188 13.71 -5.53 16.99
C ARG A 188 12.23 -5.92 17.01
N LYS A 189 11.53 -5.56 18.08
CA LYS A 189 10.12 -5.89 18.27
C LYS A 189 9.19 -4.93 17.56
N GLY A 190 9.68 -3.75 17.17
CA GLY A 190 8.84 -2.70 16.60
C GLY A 190 7.75 -2.24 17.58
N LEU A 191 8.11 -2.08 18.86
CA LEU A 191 7.15 -1.67 19.90
C LEU A 191 6.50 -0.33 19.55
N GLY A 192 5.18 -0.26 19.64
CA GLY A 192 4.42 0.94 19.33
C GLY A 192 4.32 1.26 17.83
N VAL A 193 4.83 0.40 16.94
CA VAL A 193 4.85 0.63 15.50
C VAL A 193 4.11 -0.47 14.76
N ALA A 194 3.19 -0.07 13.91
CA ALA A 194 2.50 -0.98 13.00
C ALA A 194 3.36 -1.23 11.77
N TYR A 195 3.61 -2.49 11.44
CA TYR A 195 4.43 -2.88 10.30
C TYR A 195 4.00 -4.21 9.69
N CYS A 196 4.39 -4.43 8.44
CA CYS A 196 4.29 -5.70 7.75
C CYS A 196 5.65 -6.34 7.55
N TYR A 197 5.71 -7.64 7.76
CA TYR A 197 6.79 -8.51 7.30
C TYR A 197 6.30 -9.32 6.12
N HIS A 198 6.98 -9.18 4.98
CA HIS A 198 6.66 -9.91 3.75
C HIS A 198 7.76 -10.90 3.42
N VAL A 199 7.36 -12.02 2.88
CA VAL A 199 8.22 -12.95 2.17
C VAL A 199 7.69 -13.05 0.74
N LEU A 200 8.55 -12.80 -0.24
CA LEU A 200 8.25 -12.92 -1.65
C LEU A 200 9.15 -14.01 -2.23
N LYS A 201 8.54 -15.05 -2.82
CA LYS A 201 9.27 -16.03 -3.63
C LYS A 201 9.43 -15.48 -5.03
N TRP A 202 10.66 -15.44 -5.53
CA TRP A 202 10.93 -14.93 -6.87
C TRP A 202 10.20 -15.73 -7.94
N ASP A 203 9.60 -15.04 -8.87
CA ASP A 203 8.96 -15.58 -10.07
C ASP A 203 9.20 -14.59 -11.21
N ASP A 204 9.81 -15.08 -12.31
CA ASP A 204 10.24 -14.24 -13.43
C ASP A 204 9.08 -13.56 -14.16
N ASP A 205 7.90 -14.18 -14.18
CA ASP A 205 6.72 -13.62 -14.83
C ASP A 205 6.04 -12.56 -13.95
N LYS A 206 5.95 -12.79 -12.65
CA LYS A 206 5.23 -11.92 -11.70
C LYS A 206 6.07 -10.73 -11.24
N PHE A 207 7.37 -10.93 -11.10
CA PHE A 207 8.31 -9.90 -10.63
C PHE A 207 9.28 -9.42 -11.71
N ALA A 208 8.95 -9.62 -13.01
CA ALA A 208 9.78 -9.20 -14.16
C ALA A 208 10.19 -7.71 -14.11
N GLY A 209 9.41 -6.85 -13.45
CA GLY A 209 9.70 -5.44 -13.24
C GLY A 209 10.62 -5.14 -12.05
N GLY A 210 11.10 -6.17 -11.33
CA GLY A 210 11.85 -6.05 -10.10
C GLY A 210 10.96 -5.93 -8.87
N LEU A 211 11.50 -5.34 -7.79
CA LEU A 211 10.79 -5.19 -6.53
C LEU A 211 9.55 -4.27 -6.69
N PRO A 212 8.35 -4.76 -6.36
CA PRO A 212 7.13 -3.96 -6.51
C PRO A 212 7.07 -2.80 -5.52
N THR A 213 6.36 -1.76 -5.89
CA THR A 213 5.89 -0.74 -4.96
C THR A 213 4.69 -1.31 -4.20
N ILE A 214 4.83 -1.46 -2.88
CA ILE A 214 3.78 -2.02 -2.03
C ILE A 214 2.98 -0.89 -1.41
N THR A 215 1.65 -1.00 -1.49
CA THR A 215 0.73 -0.07 -0.84
C THR A 215 -0.37 -0.82 -0.11
N TYR A 216 -0.88 -0.22 0.97
CA TYR A 216 -1.79 -0.85 1.90
C TYR A 216 -3.03 0.01 2.10
N GLU A 217 -4.21 -0.59 2.03
CA GLU A 217 -5.43 0.03 2.53
C GLU A 217 -5.57 -0.36 4.00
N ILE A 218 -5.38 0.62 4.90
CA ILE A 218 -5.39 0.39 6.34
C ILE A 218 -6.54 1.11 7.02
N LYS A 219 -7.02 0.53 8.14
CA LYS A 219 -7.74 1.22 9.19
C LYS A 219 -6.72 1.66 10.23
N GLY A 220 -6.57 2.95 10.38
CA GLY A 220 -5.48 3.57 11.12
C GLY A 220 -5.61 3.48 12.63
N LYS A 221 -5.05 4.48 13.30
CA LYS A 221 -4.81 4.50 14.74
C LYS A 221 -6.07 4.29 15.57
N LYS A 222 -5.94 3.46 16.60
CA LYS A 222 -6.92 3.36 17.68
C LYS A 222 -6.73 4.55 18.62
N VAL A 223 -7.81 5.22 18.94
CA VAL A 223 -7.82 6.46 19.74
C VAL A 223 -8.61 6.28 21.04
N PRO A 224 -8.27 7.02 22.09
CA PRO A 224 -9.01 6.99 23.36
C PRO A 224 -10.41 7.59 23.19
N GLN A 225 -11.28 7.28 24.15
CA GLN A 225 -12.54 7.99 24.26
C GLN A 225 -12.30 9.42 24.76
N ILE A 226 -13.19 10.34 24.39
CA ILE A 226 -13.12 11.73 24.87
C ILE A 226 -13.25 11.75 26.40
N GLY A 227 -12.32 12.44 27.04
CA GLY A 227 -12.19 12.49 28.49
C GLY A 227 -11.28 11.41 29.09
N SER A 228 -10.76 10.52 28.25
CA SER A 228 -9.80 9.48 28.64
C SER A 228 -8.40 9.83 28.15
N ASP A 229 -7.38 9.33 28.85
CA ASP A 229 -5.98 9.49 28.47
C ASP A 229 -5.55 8.46 27.41
N THR A 230 -4.29 8.54 26.99
CA THR A 230 -3.71 7.64 25.96
C THR A 230 -3.46 6.21 26.46
N THR A 231 -3.67 5.93 27.74
CA THR A 231 -3.42 4.61 28.37
C THR A 231 -4.69 3.78 28.55
N THR A 232 -5.86 4.38 28.35
CA THR A 232 -7.15 3.69 28.45
C THR A 232 -7.48 2.86 27.22
N THR A 233 -8.61 2.17 27.23
CA THR A 233 -9.06 1.34 26.11
C THR A 233 -9.13 2.16 24.82
N LEU A 234 -8.25 1.82 23.88
CA LEU A 234 -8.19 2.43 22.56
C LEU A 234 -9.13 1.71 21.59
N THR A 235 -9.87 2.47 20.80
CA THR A 235 -10.78 1.93 19.78
C THR A 235 -10.58 2.65 18.46
N TYR A 236 -10.77 1.92 17.35
CA TYR A 236 -10.78 2.55 16.03
C TYR A 236 -11.94 3.56 15.93
N SER A 237 -11.65 4.72 15.36
CA SER A 237 -12.67 5.74 15.13
C SER A 237 -12.32 6.60 13.94
N THR A 238 -13.33 6.94 13.14
CA THR A 238 -13.28 7.96 12.09
C THR A 238 -13.87 9.29 12.54
N ASN A 239 -14.32 9.37 13.80
CA ASN A 239 -14.95 10.57 14.36
C ASN A 239 -13.92 11.70 14.55
N PRO A 240 -14.08 12.85 13.88
CA PRO A 240 -13.12 13.94 13.93
C PRO A 240 -12.85 14.48 15.35
N ALA A 241 -13.85 14.53 16.20
CA ALA A 241 -13.68 15.01 17.57
C ALA A 241 -12.74 14.10 18.38
N ARG A 242 -12.87 12.77 18.22
CA ARG A 242 -11.98 11.80 18.88
C ARG A 242 -10.56 11.87 18.35
N ILE A 243 -10.40 12.03 17.02
CA ILE A 243 -9.09 12.16 16.38
C ILE A 243 -8.38 13.44 16.85
N ILE A 244 -9.09 14.57 16.91
CA ILE A 244 -8.54 15.83 17.41
C ILE A 244 -8.18 15.71 18.89
N HIS A 245 -9.03 15.06 19.69
CA HIS A 245 -8.75 14.82 21.12
C HIS A 245 -7.46 14.02 21.29
N ASP A 246 -7.28 12.90 20.56
CA ASP A 246 -6.05 12.10 20.59
C ASP A 246 -4.82 12.95 20.25
N PHE A 247 -4.88 13.72 19.16
CA PHE A 247 -3.77 14.59 18.76
C PHE A 247 -3.44 15.64 19.82
N LEU A 248 -4.43 16.19 20.51
CA LEU A 248 -4.18 17.21 21.54
C LEU A 248 -3.52 16.63 22.78
N ILE A 249 -3.89 15.42 23.20
CA ILE A 249 -3.39 14.83 24.45
C ILE A 249 -2.11 14.00 24.28
N HIS A 250 -1.81 13.52 23.05
CA HIS A 250 -0.73 12.56 22.86
C HIS A 250 0.65 13.21 23.10
N PRO A 251 1.51 12.57 23.94
CA PRO A 251 2.78 13.18 24.36
C PRO A 251 3.88 13.13 23.29
N THR A 252 3.82 12.19 22.34
CA THR A 252 4.91 11.96 21.37
C THR A 252 4.70 12.73 20.07
N TYR A 253 3.56 12.54 19.43
CA TYR A 253 3.26 13.18 18.14
C TYR A 253 2.23 14.31 18.24
N GLY A 254 1.62 14.49 19.38
CA GLY A 254 0.57 15.46 19.65
C GLY A 254 1.06 16.72 20.36
N LYS A 255 0.13 17.39 21.02
CA LYS A 255 0.39 18.62 21.75
C LYS A 255 0.67 18.42 23.25
N ASN A 256 0.52 17.19 23.75
CA ASN A 256 0.73 16.85 25.17
C ASN A 256 -0.08 17.74 26.14
N ILE A 257 -1.31 18.07 25.76
CA ILE A 257 -2.21 18.83 26.62
C ILE A 257 -2.82 17.88 27.65
N PRO A 258 -2.71 18.12 28.95
CA PRO A 258 -3.37 17.31 29.96
C PRO A 258 -4.88 17.25 29.75
N VAL A 259 -5.49 16.05 29.86
CA VAL A 259 -6.92 15.84 29.59
C VAL A 259 -7.82 16.75 30.44
N ASN A 260 -7.42 17.00 31.68
CA ASN A 260 -8.17 17.87 32.60
C ASN A 260 -8.20 19.35 32.19
N LEU A 261 -7.39 19.76 31.21
CA LEU A 261 -7.44 21.12 30.64
C LEU A 261 -8.34 21.18 29.38
N LEU A 262 -8.84 20.03 28.93
CA LEU A 262 -9.77 19.96 27.81
C LEU A 262 -11.21 19.87 28.32
N ASP A 263 -12.13 20.51 27.62
CA ASP A 263 -13.55 20.54 27.92
C ASP A 263 -14.24 19.25 27.43
N THR A 264 -14.07 18.17 28.20
CA THR A 264 -14.45 16.80 27.81
C THR A 264 -15.68 16.25 28.51
N ASP A 265 -16.28 17.00 29.46
CA ASP A 265 -17.45 16.59 30.22
C ASP A 265 -18.70 16.42 29.32
N ALA A 266 -19.67 15.68 29.84
CA ALA A 266 -20.96 15.53 29.16
C ALA A 266 -21.65 16.90 28.97
N GLY A 267 -22.10 17.16 27.75
CA GLY A 267 -22.71 18.44 27.39
C GLY A 267 -21.72 19.57 27.09
N LYS A 268 -20.41 19.28 27.15
CA LYS A 268 -19.32 20.21 26.83
C LYS A 268 -18.81 20.02 25.40
N THR A 269 -17.91 20.93 24.99
CA THR A 269 -17.53 21.12 23.60
C THR A 269 -17.08 19.86 22.89
N PHE A 270 -16.13 19.09 23.45
CA PHE A 270 -15.62 17.87 22.80
C PHE A 270 -16.66 16.75 22.76
N LYS A 271 -17.41 16.54 23.86
CA LYS A 271 -18.41 15.48 23.93
C LYS A 271 -19.61 15.79 23.04
N THR A 272 -20.02 17.05 22.97
CA THR A 272 -21.05 17.51 22.05
C THR A 272 -20.62 17.36 20.60
N ALA A 273 -19.37 17.71 20.26
CA ALA A 273 -18.81 17.53 18.92
C ALA A 273 -18.72 16.04 18.53
N GLU A 274 -18.32 15.15 19.45
CA GLU A 274 -18.31 13.70 19.22
C GLU A 274 -19.70 13.19 18.83
N THR A 275 -20.73 13.57 19.61
CA THR A 275 -22.12 13.19 19.34
C THR A 275 -22.61 13.76 18.01
N TYR A 276 -22.35 15.02 17.73
CA TYR A 276 -22.75 15.67 16.49
C TYR A 276 -22.09 15.03 15.26
N CYS A 277 -20.79 14.70 15.34
CA CYS A 277 -20.09 14.05 14.23
C CYS A 277 -20.53 12.59 14.02
N ALA A 278 -20.99 11.91 15.08
CA ALA A 278 -21.49 10.54 15.01
C ALA A 278 -22.95 10.44 14.54
N GLU A 279 -23.65 11.56 14.48
CA GLU A 279 -25.06 11.58 14.04
C GLU A 279 -25.20 11.10 12.60
N ASN A 280 -26.10 10.19 12.37
CA ASN A 280 -26.44 9.73 11.03
C ASN A 280 -27.32 10.79 10.35
N VAL A 281 -26.96 11.15 9.15
CA VAL A 281 -27.70 12.08 8.32
C VAL A 281 -28.13 11.40 7.04
N ASP A 282 -29.32 11.78 6.58
CA ASP A 282 -29.81 11.36 5.28
C ASP A 282 -29.00 12.08 4.18
N THR A 283 -28.32 11.29 3.33
CA THR A 283 -27.52 11.80 2.21
C THR A 283 -28.19 11.62 0.87
N ALA A 284 -29.27 10.85 0.83
CA ALA A 284 -30.09 10.65 -0.35
C ALA A 284 -31.49 11.22 -0.10
N HIS A 285 -32.15 11.71 -1.13
CA HIS A 285 -33.51 12.24 -1.09
C HIS A 285 -34.58 11.14 -0.88
N ASP A 286 -34.19 9.93 -0.48
CA ASP A 286 -35.03 8.73 -0.40
C ASP A 286 -35.24 8.16 1.01
N ASP A 287 -34.83 8.86 2.05
CA ASP A 287 -34.95 8.47 3.48
C ASP A 287 -34.37 7.09 3.84
N THR A 288 -33.74 6.38 2.91
CA THR A 288 -33.27 5.03 3.11
C THR A 288 -31.77 4.90 3.27
N THR A 289 -31.02 5.90 2.81
CA THR A 289 -29.55 5.89 2.85
C THR A 289 -29.05 6.87 3.88
N GLN A 290 -28.62 6.35 5.04
CA GLN A 290 -28.02 7.17 6.09
C GLN A 290 -26.51 6.92 6.18
N THR A 291 -25.75 7.99 6.35
CA THR A 291 -24.32 7.95 6.61
C THR A 291 -23.98 8.79 7.83
N THR A 292 -22.84 8.48 8.46
CA THR A 292 -22.30 9.31 9.54
C THR A 292 -22.03 10.73 9.02
N ARG A 293 -22.45 11.75 9.74
CA ARG A 293 -22.35 13.16 9.35
C ARG A 293 -20.93 13.56 8.93
N TYR A 294 -19.95 13.19 9.72
CA TYR A 294 -18.55 13.47 9.44
C TYR A 294 -17.66 12.27 9.76
N GLU A 295 -16.84 11.93 8.81
CA GLU A 295 -15.76 10.97 8.97
C GLU A 295 -14.44 11.63 8.56
N TRP A 296 -13.37 11.33 9.27
CA TRP A 296 -12.06 11.87 8.96
C TRP A 296 -11.04 10.76 8.73
N HIS A 297 -10.36 10.88 7.61
CA HIS A 297 -9.29 9.99 7.17
C HIS A 297 -8.06 10.86 6.86
N ALA A 298 -7.09 10.90 7.77
CA ALA A 298 -5.95 11.81 7.70
C ALA A 298 -4.62 11.11 8.05
N PHE A 299 -3.52 11.78 7.74
CA PHE A 299 -2.17 11.45 8.18
C PHE A 299 -1.78 12.25 9.41
#